data_758d79fd4a1e6b5ce5f30807ef6cd358
#
_entry.id   758d79fd4a1e6b5ce5f30807ef6cd358
#
_cell.length_a   1.000
_cell.length_b   1.000
_cell.length_c   1.000
_cell.angle_alpha   90.00
_cell.angle_beta   90.00
_cell.angle_gamma   90.00
#
_symmetry.space_group_name_H-M   'P 1'
#
loop_
_entity.id
_entity.type
_entity.pdbx_description
1 polymer ?
#
loop_
_entity_poly.entity_id
_entity_poly.type
_entity_poly.pdbx_seq_one_letter_code
_entity_poly.pdbx_strand_id
1 'polypeptide(L)'
;MEKVKDGKNQQQGGGLATILAIGTANPPNCIYQADYPDYYFRVTNSDHMTLLKQKFKRICEKSNVKKRYFHVTEDILKKNPNICAYDGSSLDSRQDILVREVPKLGEEAATKAIKEWGQSKSQITHLIFCSLVGVDMPGADYQLTKMLGLNPSVKRVMLYFQGCYIGATAIRMAKDFAENNPGQALFGDGAAALIIGANPDTTLSEKPLFQIVSGAQTILPGSDSDVAGQFREMGLTVHLSKNVATVVSENIEKCLDEAFSPFGIKDWNSLFWIVQPGGPAIVNQIEAKLGLKQEKLSATRHVLSEYGNMGGVSVFFILDEIRRKSAEEGKVTTGEGLEWGVMFGIGAGVTVDTVLLRSFPFPTVTA
;
A
#
# COMPACT_ATOMS: atom_id res chain seq x y z
N MET A 1 16.17 -13.67 53.59
CA MET A 1 14.84 -13.51 52.97
C MET A 1 14.68 -12.06 52.59
N GLU A 2 15.20 -11.66 51.43
CA GLU A 2 15.03 -10.31 50.87
C GLU A 2 13.78 -10.29 50.01
N LYS A 3 12.91 -9.32 50.30
CA LYS A 3 11.70 -9.05 49.53
C LYS A 3 12.10 -8.45 48.18
N VAL A 4 11.84 -9.21 47.13
CA VAL A 4 11.85 -8.72 45.75
C VAL A 4 10.73 -7.66 45.64
N LYS A 5 11.12 -6.40 45.45
CA LYS A 5 10.19 -5.31 45.12
C LYS A 5 9.70 -5.50 43.70
N ASP A 6 8.40 -5.68 43.54
CA ASP A 6 7.70 -5.59 42.25
C ASP A 6 8.01 -4.23 41.61
N GLY A 7 8.89 -4.26 40.61
CA GLY A 7 9.14 -3.14 39.72
C GLY A 7 7.96 -2.97 38.79
N LYS A 8 6.98 -2.15 39.16
CA LYS A 8 6.03 -1.57 38.20
C LYS A 8 6.85 -0.79 37.19
N ASN A 9 7.07 -1.38 36.02
CA ASN A 9 7.51 -0.64 34.85
C ASN A 9 6.45 0.44 34.56
N GLN A 10 6.78 1.66 34.95
CA GLN A 10 6.15 2.86 34.39
C GLN A 10 6.53 2.87 32.90
N GLN A 11 5.63 2.38 32.06
CA GLN A 11 5.66 2.74 30.64
C GLN A 11 5.58 4.27 30.60
N GLN A 12 6.69 4.90 30.26
CA GLN A 12 6.69 6.30 29.84
C GLN A 12 5.71 6.37 28.65
N GLY A 13 4.63 7.12 28.81
CA GLY A 13 3.52 7.19 27.88
C GLY A 13 3.91 7.84 26.56
N GLY A 14 4.42 7.04 25.62
CA GLY A 14 4.34 7.36 24.21
C GLY A 14 2.90 7.09 23.77
N GLY A 15 2.21 8.07 23.19
CA GLY A 15 0.90 7.86 22.63
C GLY A 15 0.96 6.89 21.46
N LEU A 16 -0.17 6.24 21.16
CA LEU A 16 -0.25 5.31 20.05
C LEU A 16 -0.07 6.03 18.70
N ALA A 17 0.64 5.38 17.79
CA ALA A 17 0.87 5.89 16.45
C ALA A 17 -0.45 6.07 15.69
N THR A 18 -0.61 7.22 15.06
CA THR A 18 -1.86 7.65 14.42
C THR A 18 -1.58 8.17 13.03
N ILE A 19 -2.37 7.77 12.04
CA ILE A 19 -2.36 8.32 10.68
C ILE A 19 -3.13 9.65 10.72
N LEU A 20 -2.44 10.74 10.35
CA LEU A 20 -2.93 12.11 10.42
C LEU A 20 -3.34 12.66 9.06
N ALA A 21 -2.72 12.18 7.99
CA ALA A 21 -3.05 12.57 6.62
C ALA A 21 -2.67 11.47 5.63
N ILE A 22 -3.36 11.46 4.48
CA ILE A 22 -3.11 10.55 3.36
C ILE A 22 -3.12 11.36 2.06
N GLY A 23 -2.06 11.23 1.25
CA GLY A 23 -2.02 11.79 -0.09
C GLY A 23 -1.78 10.69 -1.11
N THR A 24 -2.49 10.73 -2.23
CA THR A 24 -2.37 9.78 -3.33
C THR A 24 -2.10 10.49 -4.66
N ALA A 25 -1.34 9.87 -5.54
CA ALA A 25 -1.07 10.39 -6.87
C ALA A 25 -0.98 9.25 -7.89
N ASN A 26 -1.28 9.52 -9.14
CA ASN A 26 -1.19 8.57 -10.24
C ASN A 26 -0.45 9.23 -11.41
N PRO A 27 0.31 8.47 -12.21
CA PRO A 27 0.79 8.96 -13.49
C PRO A 27 -0.38 9.44 -14.36
N PRO A 28 -0.18 10.43 -15.26
CA PRO A 28 -1.27 11.04 -16.01
C PRO A 28 -1.84 10.15 -17.13
N ASN A 29 -1.09 9.16 -17.60
CA ASN A 29 -1.52 8.33 -18.72
C ASN A 29 -2.45 7.20 -18.24
N CYS A 30 -3.74 7.35 -18.50
CA CYS A 30 -4.77 6.38 -18.16
C CYS A 30 -5.12 5.50 -19.37
N ILE A 31 -5.10 4.18 -19.17
CA ILE A 31 -5.47 3.20 -20.20
C ILE A 31 -6.63 2.35 -19.67
N TYR A 32 -7.73 2.29 -20.43
CA TYR A 32 -8.83 1.39 -20.11
C TYR A 32 -8.44 -0.05 -20.41
N GLN A 33 -8.83 -0.94 -19.52
CA GLN A 33 -8.47 -2.35 -19.60
C GLN A 33 -9.04 -3.04 -20.85
N ALA A 34 -10.20 -2.58 -21.34
CA ALA A 34 -10.79 -3.07 -22.59
C ALA A 34 -9.91 -2.79 -23.81
N ASP A 35 -9.21 -1.64 -23.83
CA ASP A 35 -8.36 -1.21 -24.94
C ASP A 35 -6.91 -1.70 -24.79
N TYR A 36 -6.56 -2.18 -23.60
CA TYR A 36 -5.17 -2.54 -23.29
C TYR A 36 -4.61 -3.69 -24.15
N PRO A 37 -5.36 -4.74 -24.53
CA PRO A 37 -4.86 -5.75 -25.44
C PRO A 37 -4.46 -5.19 -26.81
N ASP A 38 -5.28 -4.33 -27.42
CA ASP A 38 -4.96 -3.72 -28.70
C ASP A 38 -3.78 -2.77 -28.60
N TYR A 39 -3.71 -1.98 -27.54
CA TYR A 39 -2.55 -1.13 -27.23
C TYR A 39 -1.28 -1.96 -27.11
N TYR A 40 -1.27 -3.00 -26.25
CA TYR A 40 -0.10 -3.82 -25.96
C TYR A 40 0.47 -4.49 -27.22
N PHE A 41 -0.39 -5.17 -28.01
CA PHE A 41 0.04 -5.89 -29.19
C PHE A 41 0.52 -4.97 -30.29
N ARG A 42 -0.04 -3.77 -30.39
CA ARG A 42 0.42 -2.73 -31.32
C ARG A 42 1.81 -2.19 -30.95
N VAL A 43 2.01 -1.77 -29.70
CA VAL A 43 3.30 -1.18 -29.28
C VAL A 43 4.46 -2.19 -29.22
N THR A 44 4.14 -3.48 -29.09
CA THR A 44 5.14 -4.57 -29.15
C THR A 44 5.29 -5.17 -30.55
N ASN A 45 4.66 -4.60 -31.58
CA ASN A 45 4.66 -5.13 -32.96
C ASN A 45 4.25 -6.62 -33.06
N SER A 46 3.34 -7.06 -32.20
CA SER A 46 2.91 -8.46 -32.08
C SER A 46 1.45 -8.72 -32.47
N ASP A 47 0.81 -7.81 -33.22
CA ASP A 47 -0.58 -7.94 -33.68
C ASP A 47 -0.82 -9.22 -34.51
N HIS A 48 0.21 -9.75 -35.16
CA HIS A 48 0.17 -11.02 -35.90
C HIS A 48 -0.08 -12.24 -34.99
N MET A 49 0.16 -12.13 -33.67
CA MET A 49 -0.02 -13.20 -32.69
C MET A 49 -1.49 -13.28 -32.22
N THR A 50 -2.41 -13.51 -33.13
CA THR A 50 -3.86 -13.43 -32.91
C THR A 50 -4.38 -14.29 -31.78
N LEU A 51 -3.92 -15.55 -31.66
CA LEU A 51 -4.30 -16.45 -30.57
C LEU A 51 -3.83 -15.96 -29.19
N LEU A 52 -2.63 -15.41 -29.11
CA LEU A 52 -2.10 -14.85 -27.88
C LEU A 52 -2.88 -13.59 -27.49
N LYS A 53 -3.17 -12.72 -28.45
CA LYS A 53 -4.00 -11.53 -28.25
C LYS A 53 -5.39 -11.88 -27.71
N GLN A 54 -6.05 -12.92 -28.26
CA GLN A 54 -7.34 -13.40 -27.76
C GLN A 54 -7.26 -13.93 -26.30
N LYS A 55 -6.22 -14.70 -25.99
CA LYS A 55 -5.99 -15.17 -24.61
C LYS A 55 -5.78 -13.99 -23.65
N PHE A 56 -4.98 -13.01 -24.06
CA PHE A 56 -4.70 -11.82 -23.27
C PHE A 56 -5.97 -10.99 -23.03
N LYS A 57 -6.81 -10.82 -24.07
CA LYS A 57 -8.11 -10.15 -23.95
C LYS A 57 -9.00 -10.81 -22.90
N ARG A 58 -9.11 -12.15 -22.91
CA ARG A 58 -9.87 -12.89 -21.88
C ARG A 58 -9.31 -12.69 -20.46
N ILE A 59 -7.99 -12.57 -20.31
CA ILE A 59 -7.37 -12.27 -19.00
C ILE A 59 -7.77 -10.86 -18.56
N CYS A 60 -7.71 -9.88 -19.47
CA CYS A 60 -8.12 -8.51 -19.17
C CYS A 60 -9.60 -8.43 -18.76
N GLU A 61 -10.49 -9.11 -19.47
CA GLU A 61 -11.93 -9.18 -19.16
C GLU A 61 -12.20 -9.79 -17.77
N LYS A 62 -11.42 -10.78 -17.35
CA LYS A 62 -11.57 -11.48 -16.06
C LYS A 62 -10.85 -10.80 -14.89
N SER A 63 -10.07 -9.77 -15.14
CA SER A 63 -9.24 -9.13 -14.12
C SER A 63 -10.02 -8.25 -13.13
N ASN A 64 -11.27 -7.91 -13.42
CA ASN A 64 -12.07 -6.90 -12.70
C ASN A 64 -11.42 -5.51 -12.65
N VAL A 65 -10.40 -5.27 -13.48
CA VAL A 65 -9.77 -3.95 -13.65
C VAL A 65 -10.50 -3.22 -14.76
N LYS A 66 -10.90 -1.99 -14.52
CA LYS A 66 -11.56 -1.14 -15.50
C LYS A 66 -10.57 -0.24 -16.22
N LYS A 67 -9.64 0.31 -15.49
CA LYS A 67 -8.56 1.18 -16.03
C LYS A 67 -7.29 1.08 -15.18
N ARG A 68 -6.18 1.51 -15.75
CA ARG A 68 -4.87 1.57 -15.08
C ARG A 68 -4.12 2.83 -15.50
N TYR A 69 -3.20 3.26 -14.67
CA TYR A 69 -2.36 4.41 -14.91
C TYR A 69 -0.91 3.97 -15.17
N PHE A 70 -0.25 4.64 -16.11
CA PHE A 70 1.12 4.35 -16.51
C PHE A 70 1.90 5.65 -16.68
N HIS A 71 3.16 5.66 -16.26
CA HIS A 71 4.08 6.72 -16.65
C HIS A 71 4.48 6.61 -18.12
N VAL A 72 4.68 5.38 -18.58
CA VAL A 72 5.19 5.09 -19.92
C VAL A 72 4.11 5.39 -20.98
N THR A 73 4.42 6.32 -21.88
CA THR A 73 3.61 6.69 -23.05
C THR A 73 4.17 6.06 -24.32
N GLU A 74 3.42 6.11 -25.44
CA GLU A 74 3.92 5.64 -26.73
C GLU A 74 5.18 6.38 -27.20
N ASP A 75 5.30 7.66 -26.89
CA ASP A 75 6.49 8.44 -27.26
C ASP A 75 7.74 8.02 -26.46
N ILE A 76 7.57 7.63 -25.20
CA ILE A 76 8.64 7.03 -24.40
C ILE A 76 9.04 5.67 -25.00
N LEU A 77 8.06 4.84 -25.39
CA LEU A 77 8.33 3.54 -26.02
C LEU A 77 9.01 3.69 -27.39
N LYS A 78 8.62 4.65 -28.22
CA LYS A 78 9.28 4.94 -29.50
C LYS A 78 10.75 5.35 -29.32
N LYS A 79 11.05 6.12 -28.24
CA LYS A 79 12.42 6.52 -27.92
C LYS A 79 13.26 5.39 -27.32
N ASN A 80 12.61 4.37 -26.75
CA ASN A 80 13.24 3.24 -26.08
C ASN A 80 12.65 1.90 -26.60
N PRO A 81 12.88 1.54 -27.87
CA PRO A 81 12.24 0.38 -28.50
C PRO A 81 12.61 -0.96 -27.86
N ASN A 82 13.76 -1.02 -27.18
CA ASN A 82 14.19 -2.18 -26.40
C ASN A 82 13.24 -2.53 -25.24
N ILE A 83 12.46 -1.57 -24.73
CA ILE A 83 11.44 -1.82 -23.69
C ILE A 83 10.28 -2.68 -24.24
N CYS A 84 9.99 -2.58 -25.54
CA CYS A 84 8.93 -3.32 -26.22
C CYS A 84 9.40 -4.63 -26.85
N ALA A 85 10.71 -4.84 -26.97
CA ALA A 85 11.27 -6.04 -27.59
C ALA A 85 11.14 -7.25 -26.65
N TYR A 86 10.72 -8.39 -27.22
CA TYR A 86 10.75 -9.67 -26.50
C TYR A 86 12.21 -10.05 -26.21
N ASP A 87 12.50 -10.39 -24.95
CA ASP A 87 13.86 -10.68 -24.45
C ASP A 87 14.90 -9.56 -24.67
N GLY A 88 14.43 -8.33 -24.92
CA GLY A 88 15.32 -7.18 -25.07
C GLY A 88 15.98 -6.76 -23.76
N SER A 89 17.32 -6.54 -23.78
CA SER A 89 18.05 -5.92 -22.67
C SER A 89 17.55 -4.48 -22.50
N SER A 90 16.65 -4.28 -21.55
CA SER A 90 15.97 -3.00 -21.35
C SER A 90 16.12 -2.44 -19.93
N LEU A 91 16.97 -3.07 -19.11
CA LEU A 91 17.16 -2.67 -17.71
C LEU A 91 17.63 -1.22 -17.60
N ASP A 92 18.65 -0.82 -18.36
CA ASP A 92 19.20 0.53 -18.31
C ASP A 92 18.14 1.58 -18.70
N SER A 93 17.44 1.38 -19.82
CA SER A 93 16.40 2.30 -20.29
C SER A 93 15.25 2.41 -19.27
N ARG A 94 14.87 1.31 -18.61
CA ARG A 94 13.86 1.31 -17.54
C ARG A 94 14.39 2.01 -16.31
N GLN A 95 15.62 1.73 -15.91
CA GLN A 95 16.26 2.33 -14.75
C GLN A 95 16.38 3.84 -14.89
N ASP A 96 16.84 4.33 -16.05
CA ASP A 96 16.94 5.77 -16.36
C ASP A 96 15.61 6.51 -16.25
N ILE A 97 14.49 5.85 -16.54
CA ILE A 97 13.16 6.41 -16.36
C ILE A 97 12.78 6.38 -14.87
N LEU A 98 12.95 5.23 -14.24
CA LEU A 98 12.45 4.99 -12.87
C LEU A 98 13.15 5.84 -11.81
N VAL A 99 14.48 6.00 -11.89
CA VAL A 99 15.22 6.81 -10.91
C VAL A 99 14.83 8.29 -10.94
N ARG A 100 14.29 8.78 -12.07
CA ARG A 100 13.80 10.16 -12.18
C ARG A 100 12.32 10.30 -11.79
N GLU A 101 11.50 9.36 -12.19
CA GLU A 101 10.03 9.54 -12.13
C GLU A 101 9.41 8.99 -10.85
N VAL A 102 10.00 7.97 -10.24
CA VAL A 102 9.54 7.44 -8.94
C VAL A 102 9.56 8.51 -7.84
N PRO A 103 10.67 9.25 -7.61
CA PRO A 103 10.67 10.30 -6.59
C PRO A 103 9.72 11.46 -6.91
N LYS A 104 9.51 11.83 -8.18
CA LYS A 104 8.54 12.88 -8.56
C LYS A 104 7.10 12.50 -8.24
N LEU A 105 6.71 11.26 -8.53
CA LEU A 105 5.38 10.78 -8.19
C LEU A 105 5.21 10.69 -6.66
N GLY A 106 6.26 10.31 -5.95
CA GLY A 106 6.33 10.36 -4.49
C GLY A 106 6.17 11.78 -3.94
N GLU A 107 6.81 12.78 -4.59
CA GLU A 107 6.68 14.21 -4.22
C GLU A 107 5.23 14.70 -4.35
N GLU A 108 4.54 14.33 -5.41
CA GLU A 108 3.14 14.71 -5.62
C GLU A 108 2.24 14.15 -4.50
N ALA A 109 2.37 12.85 -4.17
CA ALA A 109 1.62 12.24 -3.10
C ALA A 109 1.96 12.85 -1.73
N ALA A 110 3.26 13.02 -1.44
CA ALA A 110 3.73 13.61 -0.19
C ALA A 110 3.28 15.06 -0.02
N THR A 111 3.29 15.85 -1.09
CA THR A 111 2.81 17.24 -1.07
C THR A 111 1.33 17.31 -0.70
N LYS A 112 0.50 16.38 -1.24
CA LYS A 112 -0.92 16.30 -0.88
C LYS A 112 -1.11 15.94 0.60
N ALA A 113 -0.38 14.94 1.10
CA ALA A 113 -0.44 14.54 2.51
C ALA A 113 0.01 15.67 3.46
N ILE A 114 1.12 16.35 3.14
CA ILE A 114 1.62 17.48 3.94
C ILE A 114 0.61 18.63 3.94
N LYS A 115 0.00 18.92 2.79
CA LYS A 115 -1.04 19.96 2.68
C LYS A 115 -2.28 19.59 3.51
N GLU A 116 -2.70 18.35 3.49
CA GLU A 116 -3.84 17.87 4.30
C GLU A 116 -3.53 17.95 5.79
N TRP A 117 -2.33 17.56 6.19
CA TRP A 117 -1.88 17.65 7.58
C TRP A 117 -1.82 19.08 8.11
N GLY A 118 -1.42 20.03 7.27
CA GLY A 118 -1.46 21.46 7.59
C GLY A 118 -0.38 21.96 8.54
N GLN A 119 0.58 21.12 8.94
CA GLN A 119 1.67 21.51 9.83
C GLN A 119 2.97 21.79 9.06
N SER A 120 3.96 22.35 9.76
CA SER A 120 5.26 22.65 9.16
C SER A 120 6.05 21.39 8.80
N LYS A 121 6.62 21.35 7.61
CA LYS A 121 7.55 20.30 7.15
C LYS A 121 8.73 20.08 8.11
N SER A 122 9.11 21.08 8.90
CA SER A 122 10.19 20.98 9.91
C SER A 122 9.89 19.99 11.04
N GLN A 123 8.62 19.62 11.21
CA GLN A 123 8.20 18.62 12.19
C GLN A 123 8.36 17.18 11.68
N ILE A 124 8.64 16.98 10.39
CA ILE A 124 8.90 15.66 9.81
C ILE A 124 10.33 15.24 10.21
N THR A 125 10.43 14.23 11.05
CA THR A 125 11.70 13.72 11.60
C THR A 125 12.19 12.45 10.93
N HIS A 126 11.30 11.67 10.36
CA HIS A 126 11.59 10.40 9.69
C HIS A 126 10.93 10.37 8.31
N LEU A 127 11.63 9.79 7.34
CA LEU A 127 11.12 9.47 6.01
C LEU A 127 11.38 7.99 5.72
N ILE A 128 10.33 7.23 5.52
CA ILE A 128 10.41 5.86 4.99
C ILE A 128 9.95 5.92 3.54
N PHE A 129 10.80 5.50 2.61
CA PHE A 129 10.45 5.40 1.21
C PHE A 129 10.50 3.94 0.79
N CYS A 130 9.46 3.48 0.11
CA CYS A 130 9.33 2.11 -0.34
C CYS A 130 9.24 2.06 -1.86
N SER A 131 9.97 1.19 -2.53
CA SER A 131 9.83 0.96 -3.96
C SER A 131 10.17 -0.48 -4.38
N LEU A 132 9.45 -0.98 -5.38
CA LEU A 132 9.78 -2.26 -6.02
C LEU A 132 10.81 -2.11 -7.13
N VAL A 133 11.12 -0.87 -7.53
CA VAL A 133 11.95 -0.56 -8.72
C VAL A 133 12.74 0.74 -8.50
N GLY A 134 13.61 1.08 -9.44
CA GLY A 134 14.36 2.34 -9.40
C GLY A 134 15.41 2.39 -8.30
N VAL A 135 16.13 1.28 -8.09
CA VAL A 135 17.24 1.22 -7.13
C VAL A 135 18.34 2.17 -7.56
N ASP A 136 18.71 3.08 -6.69
CA ASP A 136 19.73 4.10 -6.96
C ASP A 136 20.55 4.43 -5.71
N MET A 137 21.69 5.10 -5.91
CA MET A 137 22.59 5.54 -4.85
C MET A 137 23.13 6.96 -5.15
N PRO A 138 22.59 8.00 -4.47
CA PRO A 138 21.61 7.99 -3.39
C PRO A 138 20.20 7.69 -3.92
N GLY A 139 19.39 7.00 -3.09
CA GLY A 139 18.05 6.51 -3.47
C GLY A 139 16.97 7.59 -3.58
N ALA A 140 15.77 7.14 -3.92
CA ALA A 140 14.60 8.01 -4.06
C ALA A 140 14.23 8.76 -2.76
N ASP A 141 14.53 8.19 -1.59
CA ASP A 141 14.40 8.83 -0.29
C ASP A 141 15.23 10.12 -0.16
N TYR A 142 16.46 10.09 -0.68
CA TYR A 142 17.33 11.27 -0.71
C TYR A 142 16.79 12.34 -1.66
N GLN A 143 16.38 11.92 -2.86
CA GLN A 143 15.84 12.83 -3.86
C GLN A 143 14.56 13.49 -3.35
N LEU A 144 13.64 12.70 -2.78
CA LEU A 144 12.38 13.21 -2.22
C LEU A 144 12.63 14.20 -1.06
N THR A 145 13.59 13.92 -0.18
CA THR A 145 13.99 14.84 0.89
C THR A 145 14.35 16.22 0.34
N LYS A 146 15.11 16.27 -0.76
CA LYS A 146 15.49 17.52 -1.42
C LYS A 146 14.31 18.21 -2.12
N MET A 147 13.52 17.46 -2.87
CA MET A 147 12.38 17.97 -3.62
C MET A 147 11.34 18.60 -2.67
N LEU A 148 11.05 17.96 -1.57
CA LEU A 148 10.14 18.48 -0.54
C LEU A 148 10.73 19.61 0.31
N GLY A 149 12.06 19.81 0.29
CA GLY A 149 12.74 20.75 1.18
C GLY A 149 12.63 20.37 2.66
N LEU A 150 12.74 19.08 2.97
CA LEU A 150 12.76 18.60 4.35
C LEU A 150 14.07 18.96 5.03
N ASN A 151 14.07 18.94 6.40
CA ASN A 151 15.27 19.19 7.16
C ASN A 151 16.38 18.19 6.77
N PRO A 152 17.63 18.61 6.51
CA PRO A 152 18.73 17.71 6.19
C PRO A 152 19.03 16.64 7.26
N SER A 153 18.59 16.85 8.50
CA SER A 153 18.71 15.90 9.60
C SER A 153 17.59 14.84 9.64
N VAL A 154 16.64 14.86 8.69
CA VAL A 154 15.58 13.85 8.61
C VAL A 154 16.21 12.45 8.51
N LYS A 155 15.77 11.54 9.38
CA LYS A 155 16.23 10.14 9.36
C LYS A 155 15.52 9.40 8.24
N ARG A 156 16.29 8.81 7.33
CA ARG A 156 15.76 8.20 6.11
C ARG A 156 15.93 6.68 6.13
N VAL A 157 14.89 5.98 5.71
CA VAL A 157 14.90 4.54 5.48
C VAL A 157 14.37 4.28 4.08
N MET A 158 15.15 3.56 3.25
CA MET A 158 14.77 3.13 1.92
C MET A 158 14.54 1.63 1.90
N LEU A 159 13.34 1.19 1.50
CA LEU A 159 12.97 -0.21 1.38
C LEU A 159 12.79 -0.57 -0.09
N TYR A 160 13.53 -1.58 -0.55
CA TYR A 160 13.43 -2.12 -1.92
C TYR A 160 12.99 -3.58 -1.90
N PHE A 161 12.32 -4.04 -2.94
CA PHE A 161 12.04 -5.44 -3.25
C PHE A 161 11.30 -6.27 -2.19
N GLN A 162 10.53 -5.64 -1.30
CA GLN A 162 9.74 -6.37 -0.28
C GLN A 162 8.47 -7.03 -0.86
N GLY A 163 8.11 -6.76 -2.10
CA GLY A 163 6.86 -7.26 -2.70
C GLY A 163 5.62 -6.44 -2.31
N CYS A 164 4.43 -6.97 -2.61
CA CYS A 164 3.20 -6.19 -2.47
C CYS A 164 2.77 -5.94 -1.01
N TYR A 165 3.36 -6.60 -0.02
CA TYR A 165 3.09 -6.33 1.40
C TYR A 165 3.85 -5.11 1.94
N ILE A 166 4.77 -4.52 1.17
CA ILE A 166 5.67 -3.43 1.61
C ILE A 166 4.93 -2.23 2.23
N GLY A 167 3.70 -1.93 1.78
CA GLY A 167 2.89 -0.86 2.36
C GLY A 167 2.53 -1.12 3.82
N ALA A 168 2.06 -2.31 4.13
CA ALA A 168 1.74 -2.70 5.51
C ALA A 168 3.00 -2.80 6.38
N THR A 169 4.12 -3.32 5.82
CA THR A 169 5.43 -3.29 6.48
C THR A 169 5.84 -1.87 6.86
N ALA A 170 5.68 -0.94 5.94
CA ALA A 170 6.04 0.46 6.16
C ALA A 170 5.22 1.10 7.28
N ILE A 171 3.91 0.84 7.35
CA ILE A 171 3.05 1.31 8.47
C ILE A 171 3.53 0.73 9.80
N ARG A 172 3.88 -0.55 9.85
CA ARG A 172 4.37 -1.20 11.06
C ARG A 172 5.68 -0.57 11.55
N MET A 173 6.63 -0.33 10.63
CA MET A 173 7.87 0.38 10.95
C MET A 173 7.62 1.81 11.44
N ALA A 174 6.69 2.53 10.82
CA ALA A 174 6.36 3.89 11.24
C ALA A 174 5.69 3.92 12.60
N LYS A 175 4.87 2.93 12.91
CA LYS A 175 4.34 2.77 14.27
C LYS A 175 5.48 2.70 15.28
N ASP A 176 6.46 1.83 15.05
CA ASP A 176 7.60 1.66 15.93
C ASP A 176 8.42 2.97 16.05
N PHE A 177 8.61 3.70 14.96
CA PHE A 177 9.31 4.99 14.99
C PHE A 177 8.51 6.07 15.71
N ALA A 178 7.21 6.17 15.47
CA ALA A 178 6.37 7.19 16.09
C ALA A 178 6.21 6.98 17.60
N GLU A 179 6.08 5.73 18.06
CA GLU A 179 5.90 5.39 19.47
C GLU A 179 7.19 5.46 20.30
N ASN A 180 8.35 5.15 19.68
CA ASN A 180 9.64 5.16 20.34
C ASN A 180 10.43 6.47 20.17
N ASN A 181 10.06 7.30 19.19
CA ASN A 181 10.63 8.61 18.94
C ASN A 181 9.47 9.56 18.63
N PRO A 182 9.15 10.52 19.49
CA PRO A 182 8.11 11.51 19.21
C PRO A 182 8.53 12.35 17.99
N GLY A 183 8.06 11.93 16.83
CA GLY A 183 8.36 12.50 15.51
C GLY A 183 7.48 11.84 14.46
N GLN A 184 7.32 12.52 13.32
CA GLN A 184 6.40 12.10 12.28
C GLN A 184 7.16 11.44 11.12
N ALA A 185 6.60 10.34 10.60
CA ALA A 185 7.15 9.60 9.48
C ALA A 185 6.29 9.79 8.21
N LEU A 186 6.95 9.96 7.07
CA LEU A 186 6.32 10.13 5.75
C LEU A 186 6.62 8.91 4.88
N PHE A 187 5.62 8.40 4.15
CA PHE A 187 5.70 7.23 3.28
C PHE A 187 5.35 7.53 1.84
N GLY A 188 6.01 6.89 0.91
CA GLY A 188 5.63 6.92 -0.50
C GLY A 188 6.18 5.73 -1.26
N ASP A 189 5.30 5.02 -1.97
CA ASP A 189 5.63 4.28 -3.18
C ASP A 189 4.40 4.12 -4.06
N GLY A 190 4.62 4.14 -5.38
CA GLY A 190 3.55 4.14 -6.38
C GLY A 190 2.54 5.26 -6.16
N ALA A 191 2.91 6.24 -5.36
CA ALA A 191 2.24 7.47 -5.06
C ALA A 191 1.13 7.44 -3.99
N ALA A 192 1.42 6.88 -2.86
CA ALA A 192 0.71 7.21 -1.63
C ALA A 192 1.67 7.64 -0.54
N ALA A 193 1.31 8.66 0.22
CA ALA A 193 2.07 9.16 1.35
C ALA A 193 1.14 9.30 2.57
N LEU A 194 1.62 8.87 3.72
CA LEU A 194 0.92 8.99 4.99
C LEU A 194 1.76 9.82 5.96
N ILE A 195 1.12 10.73 6.67
CA ILE A 195 1.70 11.39 7.84
C ILE A 195 1.28 10.57 9.07
N ILE A 196 2.25 10.07 9.82
CA ILE A 196 2.02 9.28 11.03
C ILE A 196 2.73 9.97 12.19
N GLY A 197 2.00 10.22 13.26
CA GLY A 197 2.49 10.83 14.48
C GLY A 197 2.00 10.09 15.72
N ALA A 198 2.65 10.27 16.84
CA ALA A 198 2.16 9.85 18.14
C ALA A 198 1.53 11.05 18.86
N ASN A 199 0.45 10.81 19.62
CA ASN A 199 -0.27 11.85 20.37
C ASN A 199 -0.71 13.02 19.48
N PRO A 200 -1.69 12.84 18.56
CA PRO A 200 -2.17 13.92 17.71
C PRO A 200 -2.62 15.11 18.55
N ASP A 201 -2.11 16.29 18.22
CA ASP A 201 -2.49 17.54 18.89
C ASP A 201 -3.76 18.12 18.25
N THR A 202 -4.90 17.72 18.78
CA THR A 202 -6.19 18.21 18.31
C THR A 202 -6.39 19.71 18.55
N THR A 203 -5.57 20.34 19.41
CA THR A 203 -5.61 21.81 19.64
C THR A 203 -4.94 22.56 18.47
N LEU A 204 -4.00 21.93 17.75
CA LEU A 204 -3.32 22.45 16.58
C LEU A 204 -4.01 22.05 15.26
N SER A 205 -5.30 21.72 15.29
CA SER A 205 -6.09 21.30 14.11
C SER A 205 -5.67 19.96 13.47
N GLU A 206 -4.85 19.14 14.11
CA GLU A 206 -4.58 17.77 13.63
C GLU A 206 -5.86 16.95 13.67
N LYS A 207 -6.14 16.26 12.56
CA LYS A 207 -7.32 15.40 12.41
C LYS A 207 -6.89 13.95 12.37
N PRO A 208 -6.92 13.23 13.51
CA PRO A 208 -6.56 11.82 13.51
C PRO A 208 -7.54 11.03 12.64
N LEU A 209 -6.99 10.21 11.74
CA LEU A 209 -7.77 9.40 10.81
C LEU A 209 -7.90 7.95 11.30
N PHE A 210 -6.78 7.31 11.57
CA PHE A 210 -6.73 5.92 12.04
C PHE A 210 -5.58 5.74 13.02
N GLN A 211 -5.83 5.09 14.13
CA GLN A 211 -4.82 4.65 15.07
C GLN A 211 -4.24 3.32 14.62
N ILE A 212 -2.93 3.16 14.67
CA ILE A 212 -2.24 1.90 14.38
C ILE A 212 -2.03 1.17 15.70
N VAL A 213 -2.84 0.15 15.95
CA VAL A 213 -2.85 -0.53 17.24
C VAL A 213 -1.73 -1.55 17.35
N SER A 214 -1.63 -2.44 16.37
CA SER A 214 -0.59 -3.47 16.31
C SER A 214 -0.30 -3.88 14.87
N GLY A 215 0.79 -4.58 14.67
CA GLY A 215 1.15 -5.16 13.38
C GLY A 215 1.99 -6.42 13.54
N ALA A 216 1.69 -7.43 12.75
CA ALA A 216 2.39 -8.70 12.69
C ALA A 216 2.75 -9.05 11.25
N GLN A 217 3.81 -9.82 11.07
CA GLN A 217 4.22 -10.37 9.78
C GLN A 217 4.32 -11.88 9.88
N THR A 218 3.70 -12.59 8.94
CA THR A 218 3.66 -14.05 8.91
C THR A 218 4.06 -14.55 7.52
N ILE A 219 5.04 -15.45 7.45
CA ILE A 219 5.35 -16.22 6.25
C ILE A 219 4.43 -17.44 6.26
N LEU A 220 3.66 -17.61 5.18
CA LEU A 220 2.71 -18.71 5.09
C LEU A 220 3.42 -20.02 4.81
N PRO A 221 3.06 -21.12 5.50
CA PRO A 221 3.73 -22.40 5.32
C PRO A 221 3.60 -22.97 3.90
N GLY A 222 4.68 -23.52 3.36
CA GLY A 222 4.70 -24.22 2.08
C GLY A 222 4.46 -23.35 0.85
N SER A 223 4.69 -22.04 0.96
CA SER A 223 4.38 -21.06 -0.09
C SER A 223 5.61 -20.45 -0.78
N ASP A 224 6.81 -20.96 -0.53
CA ASP A 224 8.10 -20.37 -0.92
C ASP A 224 8.22 -19.99 -2.41
N SER A 225 7.54 -20.73 -3.29
CA SER A 225 7.56 -20.52 -4.73
C SER A 225 6.27 -19.92 -5.31
N ASP A 226 5.25 -19.65 -4.48
CA ASP A 226 3.95 -19.22 -4.97
C ASP A 226 3.94 -17.76 -5.47
N VAL A 227 4.69 -16.89 -4.81
CA VAL A 227 4.96 -15.51 -5.26
C VAL A 227 6.45 -15.25 -5.16
N ALA A 228 7.12 -15.18 -6.29
CA ALA A 228 8.55 -14.92 -6.35
C ALA A 228 8.88 -13.91 -7.45
N GLY A 229 9.94 -13.13 -7.25
CA GLY A 229 10.43 -12.18 -8.23
C GLY A 229 11.96 -12.22 -8.34
N GLN A 230 12.45 -11.99 -9.55
CA GLN A 230 13.89 -11.92 -9.82
C GLN A 230 14.19 -10.72 -10.72
N PHE A 231 15.28 -10.04 -10.42
CA PHE A 231 15.78 -8.95 -11.26
C PHE A 231 16.71 -9.51 -12.34
N ARG A 232 16.43 -9.22 -13.61
CA ARG A 232 17.13 -9.74 -14.79
C ARG A 232 17.41 -8.58 -15.74
N GLU A 233 18.20 -8.81 -16.80
CA GLU A 233 18.49 -7.81 -17.84
C GLU A 233 17.24 -7.26 -18.53
N MET A 234 16.17 -8.06 -18.62
CA MET A 234 14.88 -7.64 -19.17
C MET A 234 14.00 -6.88 -18.14
N GLY A 235 14.48 -6.67 -16.91
CA GLY A 235 13.76 -6.04 -15.80
C GLY A 235 13.35 -7.02 -14.72
N LEU A 236 12.34 -6.66 -13.93
CA LEU A 236 11.77 -7.51 -12.87
C LEU A 236 10.86 -8.58 -13.47
N THR A 237 11.23 -9.85 -13.31
CA THR A 237 10.39 -10.99 -13.65
C THR A 237 9.65 -11.46 -12.41
N VAL A 238 8.35 -11.73 -12.51
CA VAL A 238 7.52 -12.17 -11.39
C VAL A 238 6.86 -13.50 -11.73
N HIS A 239 6.99 -14.45 -10.83
CA HIS A 239 6.26 -15.72 -10.87
C HIS A 239 5.07 -15.65 -9.91
N LEU A 240 3.89 -16.02 -10.39
CA LEU A 240 2.66 -16.10 -9.59
C LEU A 240 2.03 -17.48 -9.80
N SER A 241 1.98 -18.27 -8.74
CA SER A 241 1.30 -19.57 -8.74
C SER A 241 -0.22 -19.39 -8.75
N LYS A 242 -0.93 -20.35 -9.33
CA LYS A 242 -2.40 -20.41 -9.27
C LYS A 242 -2.92 -20.66 -7.85
N ASN A 243 -2.08 -21.16 -6.95
CA ASN A 243 -2.45 -21.51 -5.59
C ASN A 243 -2.45 -20.32 -4.61
N VAL A 244 -1.90 -19.18 -4.98
CA VAL A 244 -1.77 -18.02 -4.07
C VAL A 244 -3.06 -17.69 -3.34
N ALA A 245 -4.19 -17.63 -4.05
CA ALA A 245 -5.47 -17.31 -3.44
C ALA A 245 -5.92 -18.36 -2.42
N THR A 246 -5.67 -19.64 -2.69
CA THR A 246 -5.98 -20.76 -1.79
C THR A 246 -5.08 -20.72 -0.54
N VAL A 247 -3.77 -20.58 -0.72
CA VAL A 247 -2.81 -20.51 0.40
C VAL A 247 -3.15 -19.33 1.32
N VAL A 248 -3.47 -18.16 0.77
CA VAL A 248 -3.87 -17.00 1.57
C VAL A 248 -5.17 -17.29 2.32
N SER A 249 -6.21 -17.77 1.64
CA SER A 249 -7.52 -17.98 2.27
C SER A 249 -7.49 -19.06 3.36
N GLU A 250 -6.68 -20.10 3.21
CA GLU A 250 -6.53 -21.16 4.23
C GLU A 250 -5.86 -20.67 5.52
N ASN A 251 -5.00 -19.65 5.42
CA ASN A 251 -4.21 -19.16 6.56
C ASN A 251 -4.74 -17.85 7.16
N ILE A 252 -5.64 -17.13 6.48
CA ILE A 252 -6.04 -15.78 6.89
C ILE A 252 -6.75 -15.76 8.25
N GLU A 253 -7.57 -16.78 8.54
CA GLU A 253 -8.31 -16.87 9.81
C GLU A 253 -7.34 -16.99 11.00
N LYS A 254 -6.26 -17.77 10.82
CA LYS A 254 -5.20 -17.88 11.83
C LYS A 254 -4.50 -16.53 12.07
N CYS A 255 -4.18 -15.79 11.00
CA CYS A 255 -3.59 -14.46 11.14
C CYS A 255 -4.50 -13.48 11.88
N LEU A 256 -5.82 -13.58 11.66
CA LEU A 256 -6.83 -12.79 12.37
C LEU A 256 -6.94 -13.17 13.84
N ASP A 257 -7.04 -14.46 14.14
CA ASP A 257 -7.13 -14.96 15.51
C ASP A 257 -5.90 -14.54 16.33
N GLU A 258 -4.70 -14.67 15.75
CA GLU A 258 -3.46 -14.24 16.41
C GLU A 258 -3.47 -12.73 16.68
N ALA A 259 -3.94 -11.92 15.73
CA ALA A 259 -3.94 -10.46 15.83
C ALA A 259 -5.02 -9.92 16.77
N PHE A 260 -6.23 -10.51 16.77
CA PHE A 260 -7.40 -9.99 17.50
C PHE A 260 -7.68 -10.71 18.83
N SER A 261 -7.00 -11.82 19.14
CA SER A 261 -7.20 -12.54 20.40
C SER A 261 -7.06 -11.66 21.66
N PRO A 262 -6.13 -10.68 21.74
CA PRO A 262 -6.01 -9.80 22.90
C PRO A 262 -7.22 -8.87 23.10
N PHE A 263 -8.02 -8.65 22.03
CA PHE A 263 -9.15 -7.72 22.02
C PHE A 263 -10.50 -8.43 22.09
N GLY A 264 -10.52 -9.78 22.05
CA GLY A 264 -11.74 -10.58 22.15
C GLY A 264 -12.69 -10.46 20.95
N ILE A 265 -12.22 -9.93 19.81
CA ILE A 265 -13.00 -9.75 18.60
C ILE A 265 -12.98 -11.06 17.80
N LYS A 266 -14.19 -11.58 17.48
CA LYS A 266 -14.38 -12.83 16.73
C LYS A 266 -15.35 -12.69 15.55
N ASP A 267 -16.12 -11.62 15.49
CA ASP A 267 -17.01 -11.33 14.35
C ASP A 267 -16.26 -10.50 13.32
N TRP A 268 -15.81 -11.15 12.25
CA TRP A 268 -15.08 -10.50 11.17
C TRP A 268 -15.93 -9.49 10.39
N ASN A 269 -17.25 -9.56 10.47
CA ASN A 269 -18.16 -8.57 9.90
C ASN A 269 -18.28 -7.29 10.75
N SER A 270 -17.77 -7.29 11.98
CA SER A 270 -17.68 -6.09 12.82
C SER A 270 -16.47 -5.20 12.48
N LEU A 271 -15.62 -5.62 11.54
CA LEU A 271 -14.43 -4.87 11.11
C LEU A 271 -14.66 -4.12 9.80
N PHE A 272 -13.93 -2.99 9.60
CA PHE A 272 -13.66 -2.46 8.26
C PHE A 272 -12.40 -3.10 7.69
N TRP A 273 -12.34 -3.25 6.36
CA TRP A 273 -11.38 -4.14 5.72
C TRP A 273 -10.54 -3.44 4.67
N ILE A 274 -9.21 -3.59 4.78
CA ILE A 274 -8.23 -3.18 3.77
C ILE A 274 -7.45 -4.43 3.34
N VAL A 275 -7.72 -4.95 2.16
CA VAL A 275 -7.04 -6.14 1.63
C VAL A 275 -6.25 -5.77 0.39
N GLN A 276 -4.95 -6.09 0.37
CA GLN A 276 -4.12 -5.94 -0.82
C GLN A 276 -4.77 -6.65 -2.02
N PRO A 277 -5.18 -5.93 -3.08
CA PRO A 277 -5.92 -6.52 -4.20
C PRO A 277 -4.96 -7.16 -5.21
N GLY A 278 -4.35 -8.28 -4.83
CA GLY A 278 -3.46 -9.07 -5.70
C GLY A 278 -4.14 -9.58 -6.96
N GLY A 279 -5.47 -9.71 -6.92
CA GLY A 279 -6.37 -10.08 -7.99
C GLY A 279 -7.74 -10.46 -7.44
N PRO A 280 -8.79 -10.56 -8.30
CA PRO A 280 -10.15 -10.84 -7.85
C PRO A 280 -10.29 -12.20 -7.13
N ALA A 281 -9.47 -13.19 -7.49
CA ALA A 281 -9.50 -14.51 -6.86
C ALA A 281 -9.13 -14.45 -5.38
N ILE A 282 -8.12 -13.67 -5.00
CA ILE A 282 -7.70 -13.49 -3.59
C ILE A 282 -8.85 -12.86 -2.80
N VAL A 283 -9.41 -11.76 -3.31
CA VAL A 283 -10.50 -11.02 -2.66
C VAL A 283 -11.74 -11.91 -2.47
N ASN A 284 -12.11 -12.66 -3.50
CA ASN A 284 -13.28 -13.57 -3.46
C ASN A 284 -13.08 -14.74 -2.49
N GLN A 285 -11.89 -15.34 -2.45
CA GLN A 285 -11.64 -16.47 -1.55
C GLN A 285 -11.55 -16.04 -0.09
N ILE A 286 -11.01 -14.86 0.21
CA ILE A 286 -11.03 -14.28 1.55
C ILE A 286 -12.47 -14.04 2.01
N GLU A 287 -13.30 -13.40 1.16
CA GLU A 287 -14.71 -13.14 1.43
C GLU A 287 -15.47 -14.43 1.73
N ALA A 288 -15.30 -15.45 0.88
CA ALA A 288 -15.96 -16.74 1.06
C ALA A 288 -15.49 -17.49 2.30
N LYS A 289 -14.17 -17.52 2.57
CA LYS A 289 -13.57 -18.23 3.70
C LYS A 289 -14.02 -17.69 5.05
N LEU A 290 -14.11 -16.36 5.15
CA LEU A 290 -14.44 -15.67 6.39
C LEU A 290 -15.95 -15.36 6.53
N GLY A 291 -16.77 -15.70 5.52
CA GLY A 291 -18.20 -15.38 5.51
C GLY A 291 -18.46 -13.88 5.57
N LEU A 292 -17.62 -13.08 4.90
CA LEU A 292 -17.78 -11.62 4.90
C LEU A 292 -18.98 -11.23 4.04
N LYS A 293 -19.70 -10.21 4.51
CA LYS A 293 -20.73 -9.56 3.70
C LYS A 293 -20.06 -8.83 2.53
N GLN A 294 -20.74 -8.80 1.37
CA GLN A 294 -20.20 -8.27 0.13
C GLN A 294 -19.70 -6.82 0.24
N GLU A 295 -20.38 -6.00 1.04
CA GLU A 295 -20.00 -4.60 1.27
C GLU A 295 -18.65 -4.43 1.98
N LYS A 296 -18.17 -5.43 2.74
CA LYS A 296 -16.93 -5.35 3.51
C LYS A 296 -15.67 -5.17 2.67
N LEU A 297 -15.67 -5.68 1.46
CA LEU A 297 -14.55 -5.54 0.53
C LEU A 297 -14.85 -4.58 -0.65
N SER A 298 -15.88 -3.74 -0.51
CA SER A 298 -16.30 -2.82 -1.56
C SER A 298 -15.20 -1.80 -1.92
N ALA A 299 -14.53 -1.20 -0.93
CA ALA A 299 -13.42 -0.28 -1.15
C ALA A 299 -12.21 -0.98 -1.83
N THR A 300 -11.88 -2.20 -1.40
CA THR A 300 -10.85 -3.03 -2.05
C THR A 300 -11.17 -3.30 -3.51
N ARG A 301 -12.42 -3.69 -3.81
CA ARG A 301 -12.88 -3.95 -5.18
C ARG A 301 -12.90 -2.67 -6.03
N HIS A 302 -13.30 -1.55 -5.43
CA HIS A 302 -13.28 -0.26 -6.09
C HIS A 302 -11.86 0.14 -6.52
N VAL A 303 -10.90 0.06 -5.60
CA VAL A 303 -9.50 0.38 -5.92
C VAL A 303 -8.93 -0.57 -6.98
N LEU A 304 -9.22 -1.87 -6.90
CA LEU A 304 -8.82 -2.82 -7.95
C LEU A 304 -9.41 -2.45 -9.32
N SER A 305 -10.66 -2.04 -9.37
CA SER A 305 -11.34 -1.63 -10.61
C SER A 305 -10.73 -0.36 -11.21
N GLU A 306 -10.57 0.67 -10.41
CA GLU A 306 -10.22 2.01 -10.90
C GLU A 306 -8.71 2.23 -11.08
N TYR A 307 -7.87 1.46 -10.39
CA TYR A 307 -6.42 1.65 -10.38
C TYR A 307 -5.62 0.39 -10.72
N GLY A 308 -6.25 -0.80 -10.66
CA GLY A 308 -5.56 -2.07 -10.76
C GLY A 308 -4.77 -2.42 -9.48
N ASN A 309 -3.94 -3.46 -9.58
CA ASN A 309 -3.01 -3.81 -8.52
C ASN A 309 -1.74 -2.94 -8.63
N MET A 310 -1.58 -1.99 -7.72
CA MET A 310 -0.42 -1.08 -7.63
C MET A 310 0.64 -1.57 -6.63
N GLY A 311 0.67 -2.86 -6.31
CA GLY A 311 1.54 -3.38 -5.26
C GLY A 311 1.15 -2.89 -3.87
N GLY A 312 2.12 -2.68 -2.98
CA GLY A 312 1.87 -2.29 -1.60
C GLY A 312 1.14 -0.96 -1.39
N VAL A 313 1.11 -0.11 -2.39
CA VAL A 313 0.41 1.18 -2.37
C VAL A 313 -1.11 1.02 -2.37
N SER A 314 -1.63 -0.04 -2.96
CA SER A 314 -3.07 -0.28 -3.07
C SER A 314 -3.78 -0.20 -1.71
N VAL A 315 -3.16 -0.66 -0.62
CA VAL A 315 -3.77 -0.62 0.73
C VAL A 315 -3.98 0.81 1.23
N PHE A 316 -3.16 1.77 0.81
CA PHE A 316 -3.31 3.18 1.18
C PHE A 316 -4.42 3.87 0.37
N PHE A 317 -4.57 3.52 -0.91
CA PHE A 317 -5.71 3.96 -1.71
C PHE A 317 -7.03 3.42 -1.15
N ILE A 318 -7.05 2.17 -0.67
CA ILE A 318 -8.23 1.59 -0.03
C ILE A 318 -8.55 2.33 1.27
N LEU A 319 -7.54 2.63 2.08
CA LEU A 319 -7.71 3.36 3.33
C LEU A 319 -8.24 4.79 3.08
N ASP A 320 -7.71 5.46 2.05
CA ASP A 320 -8.19 6.78 1.61
C ASP A 320 -9.65 6.72 1.10
N GLU A 321 -9.99 5.69 0.33
CA GLU A 321 -11.35 5.45 -0.17
C GLU A 321 -12.34 5.22 0.98
N ILE A 322 -11.98 4.41 1.99
CA ILE A 322 -12.80 4.14 3.17
C ILE A 322 -13.11 5.45 3.91
N ARG A 323 -12.09 6.25 4.25
CA ARG A 323 -12.32 7.50 5.00
C ARG A 323 -13.15 8.52 4.21
N ARG A 324 -12.87 8.63 2.90
CA ARG A 324 -13.58 9.56 2.02
C ARG A 324 -15.05 9.19 1.90
N LYS A 325 -15.36 7.92 1.60
CA LYS A 325 -16.74 7.43 1.55
C LYS A 325 -17.44 7.56 2.90
N SER A 326 -16.74 7.27 4.00
CA SER A 326 -17.31 7.42 5.34
C SER A 326 -17.76 8.86 5.59
N ALA A 327 -16.96 9.84 5.17
CA ALA A 327 -17.32 11.25 5.29
C ALA A 327 -18.50 11.64 4.35
N GLU A 328 -18.45 11.21 3.08
CA GLU A 328 -19.50 11.50 2.08
C GLU A 328 -20.85 10.88 2.47
N GLU A 329 -20.86 9.70 3.06
CA GLU A 329 -22.06 8.98 3.49
C GLU A 329 -22.52 9.36 4.91
N GLY A 330 -21.85 10.32 5.56
CA GLY A 330 -22.22 10.77 6.92
C GLY A 330 -22.08 9.69 7.98
N LYS A 331 -21.11 8.77 7.83
CA LYS A 331 -20.83 7.76 8.86
C LYS A 331 -20.28 8.41 10.12
N VAL A 332 -20.43 7.71 11.25
CA VAL A 332 -19.99 8.23 12.56
C VAL A 332 -18.48 8.16 12.78
N THR A 333 -17.77 7.32 12.03
CA THR A 333 -16.31 7.16 12.12
C THR A 333 -15.66 7.14 10.73
N THR A 334 -14.34 7.34 10.68
CA THR A 334 -13.52 7.25 9.47
C THR A 334 -13.45 5.83 8.89
N GLY A 335 -13.87 4.81 9.62
CA GLY A 335 -13.86 3.38 9.27
C GLY A 335 -15.25 2.83 9.00
N GLU A 336 -16.03 3.42 8.08
CA GLU A 336 -17.38 2.94 7.68
C GLU A 336 -18.40 2.89 8.83
N GLY A 337 -18.20 3.71 9.87
CA GLY A 337 -19.01 3.69 11.10
C GLY A 337 -18.59 2.62 12.11
N LEU A 338 -17.54 1.85 11.83
CA LEU A 338 -17.01 0.80 12.69
C LEU A 338 -15.79 1.30 13.47
N GLU A 339 -15.52 0.75 14.64
CA GLU A 339 -14.40 1.13 15.48
C GLU A 339 -13.12 0.43 15.05
N TRP A 340 -13.18 -0.87 14.78
CA TRP A 340 -12.02 -1.71 14.48
C TRP A 340 -11.93 -2.05 13.02
N GLY A 341 -10.68 -2.16 12.54
CA GLY A 341 -10.40 -2.59 11.19
C GLY A 341 -9.09 -3.35 11.08
N VAL A 342 -8.93 -3.99 9.93
CA VAL A 342 -7.74 -4.77 9.62
C VAL A 342 -7.22 -4.44 8.22
N MET A 343 -5.89 -4.31 8.13
CA MET A 343 -5.19 -4.20 6.85
C MET A 343 -4.33 -5.45 6.63
N PHE A 344 -4.52 -6.07 5.48
CA PHE A 344 -3.68 -7.17 5.00
C PHE A 344 -2.83 -6.73 3.82
N GLY A 345 -1.51 -6.71 4.02
CA GLY A 345 -0.53 -6.68 2.95
C GLY A 345 -0.15 -8.12 2.57
N ILE A 346 -0.27 -8.48 1.29
CA ILE A 346 0.00 -9.84 0.80
C ILE A 346 1.02 -9.74 -0.33
N GLY A 347 2.09 -10.54 -0.28
CA GLY A 347 3.11 -10.46 -1.31
C GLY A 347 4.07 -11.65 -1.33
N ALA A 348 5.29 -11.39 -1.81
CA ALA A 348 6.28 -12.43 -2.06
C ALA A 348 6.53 -13.34 -0.86
N GLY A 349 6.73 -14.64 -1.13
CA GLY A 349 7.18 -15.59 -0.15
C GLY A 349 6.23 -16.68 0.35
N VAL A 350 4.91 -16.79 0.34
CA VAL A 350 3.91 -15.73 0.50
C VAL A 350 4.02 -15.11 1.90
N THR A 351 4.21 -13.83 1.96
CA THR A 351 4.25 -13.10 3.23
C THR A 351 2.97 -12.29 3.40
N VAL A 352 2.41 -12.32 4.61
CA VAL A 352 1.24 -11.53 5.01
C VAL A 352 1.64 -10.59 6.15
N ASP A 353 1.44 -9.31 5.96
CA ASP A 353 1.44 -8.33 7.03
C ASP A 353 0.01 -8.05 7.47
N THR A 354 -0.26 -8.21 8.76
CA THR A 354 -1.56 -7.94 9.40
C THR A 354 -1.41 -6.71 10.28
N VAL A 355 -2.13 -5.63 9.97
CA VAL A 355 -2.11 -4.40 10.78
C VAL A 355 -3.50 -4.14 11.32
N LEU A 356 -3.61 -3.99 12.64
CA LEU A 356 -4.84 -3.64 13.33
C LEU A 356 -4.97 -2.13 13.40
N LEU A 357 -6.12 -1.65 12.98
CA LEU A 357 -6.46 -0.23 12.96
C LEU A 357 -7.68 0.05 13.84
N ARG A 358 -7.71 1.24 14.40
CA ARG A 358 -8.87 1.79 15.07
C ARG A 358 -9.23 3.12 14.42
N SER A 359 -10.48 3.27 14.01
CA SER A 359 -10.98 4.49 13.40
C SER A 359 -11.24 5.59 14.44
N PHE A 360 -11.31 6.82 13.98
CA PHE A 360 -11.71 7.95 14.82
C PHE A 360 -13.12 8.42 14.45
N PRO A 361 -13.88 8.95 15.44
CA PRO A 361 -15.14 9.59 15.17
C PRO A 361 -14.92 10.88 14.34
N PHE A 362 -15.84 11.18 13.44
CA PHE A 362 -15.87 12.49 12.83
C PHE A 362 -16.30 13.55 13.88
N PRO A 363 -15.77 14.78 13.78
CA PRO A 363 -16.22 15.87 14.64
C PRO A 363 -17.74 16.03 14.52
N THR A 364 -18.45 15.96 15.64
CA THR A 364 -19.88 16.32 15.68
C THR A 364 -20.00 17.78 15.29
N VAL A 365 -20.68 18.07 14.19
CA VAL A 365 -21.09 19.44 13.88
C VAL A 365 -22.12 19.79 14.95
N THR A 366 -21.69 20.48 15.99
CA THR A 366 -22.61 21.17 16.90
C THR A 366 -23.30 22.24 16.09
N ALA A 367 -24.60 22.03 15.85
CA ALA A 367 -25.49 22.96 15.15
C ALA A 367 -25.59 24.30 15.89
#